data_f69b4241efac0bee3127bb2a8f1d8756
#
_entry.id   f69b4241efac0bee3127bb2a8f1d8756
#
_cell.length_a   1.000
_cell.length_b   1.000
_cell.length_c   1.000
_cell.angle_alpha   90.00
_cell.angle_beta   90.00
_cell.angle_gamma   90.00
#
_symmetry.space_group_name_H-M   'P 1'
#
loop_
_entity.id
_entity.type
_entity.pdbx_description
1 polymer ?
#
loop_
_entity_poly.entity_id
_entity_poly.type
_entity_poly.pdbx_seq_one_letter_code
_entity_poly.pdbx_strand_id
1 'polypeptide(L)'
;MFVPLLLGCLTIFISMGIQIVAVVFMLQYLMKLAARENRKFDGLGFNAYAISMVLLLLFTGHMIQMAIWAMLFLYLGEFHDFLTAFYHSTVNFASLGYGDIVMSERWRLLGALEASNGVLMFGLSAGTLLAVMSHLFNNYSPATEQLKGLKKN
;
A
#
# COMPACT_ATOMS: atom_id res chain seq x y z
N MET A 1 6.87 28.82 5.46
CA MET A 1 7.38 27.47 5.78
C MET A 1 6.48 26.67 6.72
N PHE A 2 5.88 27.23 7.74
CA PHE A 2 5.06 26.50 8.72
C PHE A 2 3.80 25.86 8.11
N VAL A 3 3.06 26.58 7.27
CA VAL A 3 1.79 26.08 6.70
C VAL A 3 1.96 24.86 5.78
N PRO A 4 2.91 24.85 4.81
CA PRO A 4 3.15 23.65 4.00
C PRO A 4 3.58 22.44 4.84
N LEU A 5 4.42 22.64 5.86
CA LEU A 5 4.85 21.57 6.75
C LEU A 5 3.66 20.97 7.52
N LEU A 6 2.80 21.82 8.11
CA LEU A 6 1.64 21.36 8.85
C LEU A 6 0.66 20.58 7.98
N LEU A 7 0.34 21.11 6.79
CA LEU A 7 -0.56 20.44 5.84
C LEU A 7 0.03 19.11 5.35
N GLY A 8 1.33 19.11 5.02
CA GLY A 8 2.02 17.88 4.62
C GLY A 8 2.01 16.81 5.70
N CYS A 9 2.35 17.16 6.95
CA CYS A 9 2.29 16.24 8.08
C CYS A 9 0.86 15.70 8.29
N LEU A 10 -0.16 16.56 8.24
CA LEU A 10 -1.55 16.13 8.39
C LEU A 10 -1.93 15.12 7.29
N THR A 11 -1.55 15.41 6.04
CA THR A 11 -1.84 14.52 4.90
C THR A 11 -1.09 13.18 5.02
N ILE A 12 0.16 13.19 5.51
CA ILE A 12 0.92 11.98 5.83
C ILE A 12 0.18 11.14 6.88
N PHE A 13 -0.30 11.74 7.98
CA PHE A 13 -1.06 11.01 9.01
C PHE A 13 -2.35 10.40 8.45
N ILE A 14 -3.07 11.11 7.58
CA ILE A 14 -4.25 10.57 6.88
C ILE A 14 -3.84 9.39 6.00
N SER A 15 -2.75 9.51 5.23
CA SER A 15 -2.23 8.44 4.37
C SER A 15 -1.84 7.20 5.17
N MET A 16 -1.17 7.38 6.32
CA MET A 16 -0.84 6.28 7.24
C MET A 16 -2.10 5.58 7.75
N GLY A 17 -3.12 6.35 8.14
CA GLY A 17 -4.40 5.81 8.59
C GLY A 17 -5.07 4.95 7.51
N ILE A 18 -5.10 5.42 6.27
CA ILE A 18 -5.65 4.67 5.11
C ILE A 18 -4.87 3.38 4.90
N GLN A 19 -3.54 3.43 4.95
CA GLN A 19 -2.71 2.24 4.76
C GLN A 19 -2.93 1.21 5.86
N ILE A 20 -3.02 1.64 7.12
CA ILE A 20 -3.32 0.75 8.25
C ILE A 20 -4.69 0.08 8.06
N VAL A 21 -5.71 0.85 7.69
CA VAL A 21 -7.05 0.31 7.42
C VAL A 21 -7.00 -0.70 6.27
N ALA A 22 -6.30 -0.40 5.17
CA ALA A 22 -6.13 -1.32 4.04
C ALA A 22 -5.47 -2.64 4.46
N VAL A 23 -4.39 -2.56 5.26
CA VAL A 23 -3.68 -3.74 5.80
C VAL A 23 -4.58 -4.56 6.73
N VAL A 24 -5.29 -3.92 7.65
CA VAL A 24 -6.20 -4.61 8.59
C VAL A 24 -7.34 -5.29 7.82
N PHE A 25 -7.93 -4.60 6.85
CA PHE A 25 -9.00 -5.17 6.02
C PHE A 25 -8.52 -6.38 5.21
N MET A 26 -7.33 -6.27 4.64
CA MET A 26 -6.66 -7.36 3.94
C MET A 26 -6.45 -8.58 4.86
N LEU A 27 -5.89 -8.37 6.07
CA LEU A 27 -5.65 -9.46 7.02
C LEU A 27 -6.97 -10.15 7.43
N GLN A 28 -8.02 -9.36 7.72
CA GLN A 28 -9.35 -9.90 8.02
C GLN A 28 -9.93 -10.70 6.86
N TYR A 29 -9.75 -10.23 5.63
CA TYR A 29 -10.20 -10.94 4.44
C TYR A 29 -9.48 -12.27 4.26
N LEU A 30 -8.15 -12.30 4.41
CA LEU A 30 -7.36 -13.53 4.34
C LEU A 30 -7.75 -14.53 5.43
N MET A 31 -7.96 -14.07 6.68
CA MET A 31 -8.42 -14.93 7.77
C MET A 31 -9.80 -15.52 7.50
N LYS A 32 -10.75 -14.72 6.97
CA LYS A 32 -12.07 -15.21 6.60
C LYS A 32 -12.01 -16.22 5.46
N LEU A 33 -11.15 -15.98 4.48
CA LEU A 33 -10.95 -16.89 3.37
C LEU A 33 -10.36 -18.23 3.85
N ALA A 34 -9.36 -18.17 4.73
CA ALA A 34 -8.77 -19.37 5.34
C ALA A 34 -9.77 -20.16 6.21
N ALA A 35 -10.66 -19.47 6.93
CA ALA A 35 -11.67 -20.12 7.78
C ALA A 35 -12.84 -20.75 6.99
N ARG A 36 -13.18 -20.23 5.81
CA ARG A 36 -14.28 -20.72 4.98
C ARG A 36 -13.99 -22.05 4.28
N GLU A 37 -12.73 -22.31 4.03
CA GLU A 37 -12.30 -23.47 3.28
C GLU A 37 -11.67 -24.48 4.23
N ASN A 38 -12.53 -25.37 4.76
CA ASN A 38 -12.12 -26.59 5.47
C ASN A 38 -11.43 -27.61 4.51
N ARG A 39 -10.99 -27.15 3.35
CA ARG A 39 -10.26 -27.90 2.33
C ARG A 39 -8.79 -27.52 2.38
N LYS A 40 -7.94 -28.50 2.28
CA LYS A 40 -6.50 -28.42 2.12
C LYS A 40 -6.15 -27.30 1.12
N PHE A 41 -5.67 -26.16 1.64
CA PHE A 41 -5.07 -25.09 0.86
C PHE A 41 -3.69 -25.51 0.30
N ASP A 42 -3.65 -26.64 -0.40
CA ASP A 42 -2.43 -27.28 -0.86
C ASP A 42 -2.18 -27.02 -2.36
N GLY A 43 -2.62 -25.87 -2.88
CA GLY A 43 -2.46 -25.54 -4.30
C GLY A 43 -1.70 -24.24 -4.54
N LEU A 44 -0.70 -24.28 -5.43
CA LEU A 44 0.01 -23.11 -5.97
C LEU A 44 -0.99 -22.03 -6.45
N GLY A 45 -2.13 -22.43 -7.00
CA GLY A 45 -3.18 -21.54 -7.48
C GLY A 45 -3.83 -20.69 -6.38
N PHE A 46 -4.05 -21.24 -5.19
CA PHE A 46 -4.60 -20.49 -4.07
C PHE A 46 -3.60 -19.44 -3.54
N ASN A 47 -2.34 -19.83 -3.36
CA ASN A 47 -1.31 -18.91 -2.91
C ASN A 47 -1.13 -17.76 -3.91
N ALA A 48 -1.14 -18.04 -5.22
CA ALA A 48 -1.10 -17.02 -6.25
C ALA A 48 -2.31 -16.06 -6.18
N TYR A 49 -3.52 -16.59 -5.99
CA TYR A 49 -4.73 -15.77 -5.81
C TYR A 49 -4.65 -14.89 -4.57
N ALA A 50 -4.24 -15.44 -3.43
CA ALA A 50 -4.10 -14.68 -2.18
C ALA A 50 -3.09 -13.53 -2.32
N ILE A 51 -1.91 -13.81 -2.90
CA ILE A 51 -0.87 -12.81 -3.15
C ILE A 51 -1.39 -11.72 -4.10
N SER A 52 -2.07 -12.09 -5.19
CA SER A 52 -2.64 -11.14 -6.15
C SER A 52 -3.68 -10.23 -5.51
N MET A 53 -4.53 -10.75 -4.63
CA MET A 53 -5.51 -9.97 -3.87
C MET A 53 -4.84 -8.99 -2.91
N VAL A 54 -3.78 -9.42 -2.22
CA VAL A 54 -2.99 -8.55 -1.34
C VAL A 54 -2.41 -7.37 -2.14
N LEU A 55 -1.76 -7.68 -3.27
CA LEU A 55 -1.16 -6.65 -4.14
C LEU A 55 -2.21 -5.66 -4.64
N LEU A 56 -3.38 -6.14 -5.08
CA LEU A 56 -4.46 -5.30 -5.58
C LEU A 56 -5.01 -4.36 -4.49
N LEU A 57 -5.21 -4.87 -3.27
CA LEU A 57 -5.69 -4.07 -2.14
C LEU A 57 -4.68 -3.01 -1.72
N LEU A 58 -3.39 -3.36 -1.62
CA LEU A 58 -2.33 -2.41 -1.29
C LEU A 58 -2.18 -1.33 -2.37
N PHE A 59 -2.22 -1.73 -3.65
CA PHE A 59 -2.17 -0.80 -4.77
C PHE A 59 -3.36 0.16 -4.78
N THR A 60 -4.56 -0.34 -4.51
CA THR A 60 -5.76 0.50 -4.38
C THR A 60 -5.61 1.52 -3.25
N GLY A 61 -5.03 1.11 -2.12
CA GLY A 61 -4.68 2.02 -1.03
C GLY A 61 -3.77 3.16 -1.48
N HIS A 62 -2.73 2.85 -2.26
CA HIS A 62 -1.83 3.88 -2.81
C HIS A 62 -2.54 4.82 -3.79
N MET A 63 -3.43 4.30 -4.65
CA MET A 63 -4.22 5.14 -5.56
C MET A 63 -5.09 6.15 -4.81
N ILE A 64 -5.72 5.73 -3.71
CA ILE A 64 -6.51 6.62 -2.84
C ILE A 64 -5.62 7.69 -2.20
N GLN A 65 -4.43 7.33 -1.72
CA GLN A 65 -3.50 8.29 -1.11
C GLN A 65 -3.03 9.34 -2.13
N MET A 66 -2.65 8.91 -3.35
CA MET A 66 -2.28 9.83 -4.43
C MET A 66 -3.44 10.76 -4.79
N ALA A 67 -4.69 10.26 -4.80
CA ALA A 67 -5.87 11.09 -5.04
C ALA A 67 -6.07 12.15 -3.93
N ILE A 68 -5.81 11.82 -2.68
CA ILE A 68 -5.89 12.77 -1.55
C ILE A 68 -4.83 13.87 -1.68
N TRP A 69 -3.59 13.52 -2.04
CA TRP A 69 -2.55 14.51 -2.29
C TRP A 69 -2.92 15.40 -3.48
N ALA A 70 -3.43 14.82 -4.57
CA ALA A 70 -3.92 15.57 -5.73
C ALA A 70 -5.04 16.56 -5.36
N MET A 71 -6.00 16.14 -4.52
CA MET A 71 -7.06 17.01 -4.03
C MET A 71 -6.52 18.15 -3.17
N LEU A 72 -5.50 17.90 -2.34
CA LEU A 72 -4.83 18.95 -1.59
C LEU A 72 -4.19 19.98 -2.54
N PHE A 73 -3.49 19.53 -3.57
CA PHE A 73 -2.85 20.42 -4.55
C PHE A 73 -3.86 21.27 -5.33
N LEU A 74 -5.01 20.68 -5.70
CA LEU A 74 -6.14 21.43 -6.30
C LEU A 74 -6.69 22.48 -5.32
N TYR A 75 -6.92 22.09 -4.07
CA TYR A 75 -7.44 23.01 -3.05
C TYR A 75 -6.51 24.20 -2.80
N LEU A 76 -5.20 24.00 -2.91
CA LEU A 76 -4.18 25.04 -2.79
C LEU A 76 -4.04 25.92 -4.04
N GLY A 77 -4.73 25.55 -5.14
CA GLY A 77 -4.71 26.29 -6.42
C GLY A 77 -3.43 26.08 -7.23
N GLU A 78 -2.67 25.01 -6.95
CA GLU A 78 -1.44 24.70 -7.69
C GLU A 78 -1.73 24.13 -9.10
N PHE A 79 -2.85 23.46 -9.26
CA PHE A 79 -3.30 22.89 -10.54
C PHE A 79 -4.75 23.27 -10.83
N HIS A 80 -5.11 23.32 -12.13
CA HIS A 80 -6.44 23.69 -12.57
C HIS A 80 -7.38 22.50 -12.77
N ASP A 81 -6.82 21.30 -12.95
CA ASP A 81 -7.59 20.09 -13.19
C ASP A 81 -7.04 18.90 -12.38
N PHE A 82 -7.95 17.94 -12.13
CA PHE A 82 -7.62 16.78 -11.32
C PHE A 82 -6.60 15.85 -11.98
N LEU A 83 -6.63 15.71 -13.30
CA LEU A 83 -5.73 14.79 -14.00
C LEU A 83 -4.28 15.24 -13.88
N THR A 84 -4.01 16.53 -14.06
CA THR A 84 -2.68 17.13 -13.90
C THR A 84 -2.21 17.02 -12.43
N ALA A 85 -3.09 17.32 -11.47
CA ALA A 85 -2.76 17.18 -10.04
C ALA A 85 -2.48 15.73 -9.66
N PHE A 86 -3.27 14.79 -10.16
CA PHE A 86 -3.10 13.36 -9.89
C PHE A 86 -1.84 12.79 -10.55
N TYR A 87 -1.52 13.22 -11.77
CA TYR A 87 -0.26 12.88 -12.43
C TYR A 87 0.93 13.36 -11.60
N HIS A 88 0.92 14.64 -11.20
CA HIS A 88 1.99 15.21 -10.35
C HIS A 88 2.13 14.44 -9.02
N SER A 89 1.01 14.16 -8.37
CA SER A 89 0.98 13.33 -7.16
C SER A 89 1.57 11.94 -7.40
N THR A 90 1.20 11.28 -8.50
CA THR A 90 1.72 9.95 -8.83
C THR A 90 3.25 9.98 -9.03
N VAL A 91 3.76 10.98 -9.72
CA VAL A 91 5.20 11.17 -9.96
C VAL A 91 5.96 11.40 -8.66
N ASN A 92 5.42 12.23 -7.77
CA ASN A 92 6.04 12.49 -6.46
C ASN A 92 5.93 11.28 -5.54
N PHE A 93 4.74 10.72 -5.38
CA PHE A 93 4.50 9.57 -4.50
C PHE A 93 5.37 8.37 -4.89
N ALA A 94 5.55 8.13 -6.18
CA ALA A 94 6.46 7.10 -6.68
C ALA A 94 7.95 7.51 -6.64
N SER A 95 8.27 8.72 -6.16
CA SER A 95 9.63 9.29 -6.11
C SER A 95 10.33 9.33 -7.47
N LEU A 96 9.58 9.46 -8.57
CA LEU A 96 10.13 9.56 -9.93
C LEU A 96 10.78 10.91 -10.18
N GLY A 97 10.11 12.00 -9.77
CA GLY A 97 10.67 13.35 -9.81
C GLY A 97 11.04 13.83 -11.21
N TYR A 98 10.21 13.59 -12.24
CA TYR A 98 10.51 13.98 -13.63
C TYR A 98 10.78 15.48 -13.80
N GLY A 99 10.14 16.33 -12.98
CA GLY A 99 10.35 17.77 -13.05
C GLY A 99 9.71 18.45 -14.25
N ASP A 100 8.86 17.75 -14.99
CA ASP A 100 8.08 18.26 -16.11
C ASP A 100 6.93 19.16 -15.65
N ILE A 101 6.37 18.88 -14.48
CA ILE A 101 5.37 19.69 -13.79
C ILE A 101 5.86 19.95 -12.37
N VAL A 102 5.96 21.22 -11.98
CA VAL A 102 6.46 21.61 -10.66
C VAL A 102 5.49 22.58 -9.99
N MET A 103 5.37 22.47 -8.68
CA MET A 103 4.60 23.40 -7.85
C MET A 103 5.33 24.72 -7.66
N SER A 104 4.58 25.75 -7.28
CA SER A 104 5.11 27.06 -6.92
C SER A 104 6.11 26.97 -5.76
N GLU A 105 7.01 27.96 -5.64
CA GLU A 105 7.99 28.02 -4.54
C GLU A 105 7.36 27.95 -3.15
N ARG A 106 6.14 28.43 -3.02
CA ARG A 106 5.38 28.42 -1.77
C ARG A 106 5.05 27.00 -1.32
N TRP A 107 4.71 26.11 -2.23
CA TRP A 107 4.13 24.79 -1.94
C TRP A 107 5.02 23.62 -2.33
N ARG A 108 6.16 23.83 -3.01
CA ARG A 108 7.07 22.77 -3.48
C ARG A 108 7.53 21.79 -2.38
N LEU A 109 7.53 22.24 -1.10
CA LEU A 109 7.87 21.38 0.04
C LEU A 109 6.89 20.21 0.19
N LEU A 110 5.60 20.40 -0.21
CA LEU A 110 4.60 19.34 -0.15
C LEU A 110 4.95 18.18 -1.07
N GLY A 111 5.51 18.43 -2.25
CA GLY A 111 5.98 17.37 -3.16
C GLY A 111 7.09 16.51 -2.54
N ALA A 112 8.04 17.14 -1.84
CA ALA A 112 9.10 16.41 -1.14
C ALA A 112 8.54 15.58 0.04
N LEU A 113 7.56 16.12 0.78
CA LEU A 113 6.87 15.40 1.86
C LEU A 113 6.04 14.24 1.31
N GLU A 114 5.37 14.43 0.18
CA GLU A 114 4.64 13.38 -0.52
C GLU A 114 5.56 12.24 -0.97
N ALA A 115 6.73 12.57 -1.56
CA ALA A 115 7.71 11.56 -1.95
C ALA A 115 8.20 10.75 -0.75
N SER A 116 8.50 11.40 0.37
CA SER A 116 8.87 10.73 1.62
C SER A 116 7.75 9.83 2.14
N ASN A 117 6.49 10.29 2.07
CA ASN A 117 5.32 9.48 2.41
C ASN A 117 5.20 8.24 1.51
N GLY A 118 5.36 8.40 0.20
CA GLY A 118 5.29 7.31 -0.77
C GLY A 118 6.31 6.20 -0.46
N VAL A 119 7.58 6.57 -0.20
CA VAL A 119 8.64 5.60 0.19
C VAL A 119 8.25 4.83 1.46
N LEU A 120 7.73 5.52 2.49
CA LEU A 120 7.26 4.86 3.71
C LEU A 120 6.11 3.89 3.43
N MET A 121 5.14 4.27 2.59
CA MET A 121 3.98 3.43 2.27
C MET A 121 4.37 2.21 1.43
N PHE A 122 5.29 2.36 0.48
CA PHE A 122 5.83 1.22 -0.27
C PHE A 122 6.62 0.27 0.64
N GLY A 123 7.42 0.80 1.57
CA GLY A 123 8.13 -0.02 2.55
C GLY A 123 7.18 -0.84 3.44
N LEU A 124 6.12 -0.21 3.95
CA LEU A 124 5.09 -0.89 4.75
C LEU A 124 4.37 -1.97 3.94
N SER A 125 4.04 -1.68 2.67
CA SER A 125 3.40 -2.62 1.76
C SER A 125 4.29 -3.81 1.45
N ALA A 126 5.58 -3.58 1.18
CA ALA A 126 6.56 -4.65 0.95
C ALA A 126 6.71 -5.55 2.18
N GLY A 127 6.83 -4.97 3.37
CA GLY A 127 6.88 -5.71 4.63
C GLY A 127 5.64 -6.56 4.87
N THR A 128 4.46 -6.00 4.59
CA THR A 128 3.17 -6.72 4.70
C THR A 128 3.10 -7.88 3.71
N LEU A 129 3.50 -7.66 2.45
CA LEU A 129 3.53 -8.70 1.43
C LEU A 129 4.47 -9.84 1.81
N LEU A 130 5.68 -9.52 2.30
CA LEU A 130 6.64 -10.53 2.77
C LEU A 130 6.09 -11.34 3.93
N ALA A 131 5.40 -10.72 4.89
CA ALA A 131 4.77 -11.43 6.00
C ALA A 131 3.69 -12.42 5.52
N VAL A 132 2.84 -11.99 4.58
CA VAL A 132 1.83 -12.87 3.97
C VAL A 132 2.46 -14.02 3.21
N MET A 133 3.46 -13.74 2.36
CA MET A 133 4.18 -14.77 1.62
C MET A 133 4.84 -15.79 2.55
N SER A 134 5.55 -15.33 3.58
CA SER A 134 6.19 -16.21 4.56
C SER A 134 5.16 -17.11 5.25
N HIS A 135 3.99 -16.58 5.61
CA HIS A 135 2.93 -17.37 6.22
C HIS A 135 2.37 -18.45 5.26
N LEU A 136 2.14 -18.09 4.00
CA LEU A 136 1.64 -19.01 2.98
C LEU A 136 2.64 -20.13 2.67
N PHE A 137 3.92 -19.80 2.51
CA PHE A 137 4.96 -20.76 2.17
C PHE A 137 5.38 -21.65 3.34
N ASN A 138 5.38 -21.17 4.58
CA ASN A 138 5.67 -22.00 5.75
C ASN A 138 4.61 -23.10 5.96
N ASN A 139 3.37 -22.84 5.56
CA ASN A 139 2.31 -23.85 5.60
C ASN A 139 2.43 -24.89 4.47
N TYR A 140 3.24 -24.63 3.46
CA TYR A 140 3.46 -25.48 2.30
C TYR A 140 4.74 -26.33 2.38
N SER A 141 5.49 -26.27 3.49
CA SER A 141 6.74 -27.00 3.60
C SER A 141 6.49 -28.53 3.67
N PRO A 142 7.15 -29.32 2.78
CA PRO A 142 7.03 -30.81 2.80
C PRO A 142 7.42 -31.44 4.14
N ALA A 143 8.27 -30.75 4.92
CA ALA A 143 8.63 -31.18 6.27
C ALA A 143 7.44 -31.22 7.24
N THR A 144 6.43 -30.36 7.03
CA THR A 144 5.21 -30.34 7.86
C THR A 144 4.29 -31.54 7.55
N GLU A 145 4.28 -32.02 6.32
CA GLU A 145 3.55 -33.24 5.95
C GLU A 145 4.20 -34.51 6.51
N GLN A 146 5.52 -34.60 6.50
CA GLN A 146 6.26 -35.73 7.09
C GLN A 146 6.01 -35.83 8.60
N LEU A 147 6.00 -34.71 9.32
CA LEU A 147 5.71 -34.66 10.74
C LEU A 147 4.24 -35.01 11.08
N LYS A 148 3.29 -34.65 10.20
CA LYS A 148 1.88 -35.05 10.35
C LYS A 148 1.66 -36.54 10.06
N GLY A 149 2.44 -37.12 9.15
CA GLY A 149 2.43 -38.57 8.86
C GLY A 149 2.96 -39.41 10.02
N LEU A 150 3.99 -38.94 10.70
CA LEU A 150 4.58 -39.63 11.85
C LEU A 150 3.71 -39.60 13.12
N LYS A 151 2.81 -38.64 13.27
CA LYS A 151 1.85 -38.55 14.40
C LYS A 151 0.59 -39.40 14.21
N LYS A 152 0.39 -40.03 13.06
CA LYS A 152 -0.80 -40.83 12.74
C LYS A 152 -0.55 -42.35 12.83
N ASN A 153 0.71 -42.75 13.04
CA ASN A 153 1.13 -44.12 13.38
C ASN A 153 1.51 -44.21 14.85
#